data_4dd02d120ab66a9f2a30c43cd7410676
#
_entry.id   4dd02d120ab66a9f2a30c43cd7410676
#
_cell.length_a   1.000
_cell.length_b   1.000
_cell.length_c   1.000
_cell.angle_alpha   90.00
_cell.angle_beta   90.00
_cell.angle_gamma   90.00
#
_symmetry.space_group_name_H-M   'P 1'
#
loop_
_entity.id
_entity.type
_entity.pdbx_description
1 polymer ?
#
loop_
_entity_poly.entity_id
_entity_poly.type
_entity_poly.pdbx_seq_one_letter_code
_entity_poly.pdbx_strand_id
1 'polypeptide(L)'
;MANVRAVSKSISAAQSVSESAGPKKAAAKPIQQVTAAEMGARQREISVSEFFTKNRHLLGFDNPRKALLTCVKEAVDNALDACEEAGILPEVTVRLEVVSNGEPVAPSQASRFRITVTDNGPGIVRQHIPRIFAKLLYGSKFHRMRMSRGQQGIGISAAGMYGQLTTGKPVKIISRTGQKATAHYFEVQIDTKKNEP
;
A
#
# COMPACT_ATOMS: atom_id res chain seq x y z
N MET A 1 20.08 11.29 -30.47
CA MET A 1 21.38 10.72 -30.11
C MET A 1 22.25 11.84 -29.56
N ALA A 2 22.37 11.97 -28.27
CA ALA A 2 23.23 12.97 -27.63
C ALA A 2 24.29 12.21 -26.82
N ASN A 3 25.53 12.39 -27.25
CA ASN A 3 26.74 11.78 -26.71
C ASN A 3 27.23 12.64 -25.53
N VAL A 4 27.20 12.10 -24.31
CA VAL A 4 27.80 12.78 -23.16
C VAL A 4 29.18 12.16 -22.91
N ARG A 5 30.23 12.92 -23.22
CA ARG A 5 31.62 12.60 -22.86
C ARG A 5 31.86 13.05 -21.42
N ALA A 6 32.21 12.12 -20.56
CA ALA A 6 32.73 12.40 -19.22
C ALA A 6 34.24 12.70 -19.30
N VAL A 7 34.63 13.85 -18.75
CA VAL A 7 36.05 14.22 -18.58
C VAL A 7 36.42 14.00 -17.14
N SER A 8 37.35 13.06 -16.89
CA SER A 8 37.97 12.84 -15.59
C SER A 8 39.25 13.69 -15.46
N LYS A 9 39.32 14.55 -14.45
CA LYS A 9 40.57 15.18 -14.02
C LYS A 9 40.94 14.64 -12.64
N SER A 10 42.10 14.01 -12.59
CA SER A 10 42.79 13.63 -11.37
C SER A 10 43.55 14.83 -10.77
N ILE A 11 43.40 15.08 -9.48
CA ILE A 11 44.19 16.05 -8.74
C ILE A 11 44.87 15.28 -7.59
N SER A 12 46.19 15.26 -7.64
CA SER A 12 47.12 14.84 -6.59
C SER A 12 47.60 16.06 -5.84
N ALA A 13 47.55 16.08 -4.52
CA ALA A 13 48.52 16.86 -3.71
C ALA A 13 48.52 16.37 -2.28
N ALA A 14 49.71 15.97 -1.86
CA ALA A 14 50.08 15.72 -0.48
C ALA A 14 50.48 17.02 0.22
N GLN A 15 50.24 17.10 1.52
CA GLN A 15 51.21 17.71 2.45
C GLN A 15 50.88 17.36 3.91
N SER A 16 51.93 16.94 4.59
CA SER A 16 52.07 16.58 5.98
C SER A 16 52.25 17.82 6.87
N VAL A 17 51.66 17.87 8.06
CA VAL A 17 52.16 18.64 9.22
C VAL A 17 51.87 17.91 10.52
N SER A 18 52.89 17.93 11.40
CA SER A 18 53.11 17.20 12.64
C SER A 18 52.31 17.72 13.84
N GLU A 19 51.86 16.79 14.62
CA GLU A 19 51.95 16.52 16.06
C GLU A 19 51.88 17.67 17.09
N SER A 20 50.88 17.59 17.97
CA SER A 20 51.06 17.89 19.39
C SER A 20 50.03 17.10 20.22
N ALA A 21 50.52 16.45 21.29
CA ALA A 21 49.77 15.53 22.15
C ALA A 21 48.89 16.25 23.16
N GLY A 22 47.65 15.82 23.31
CA GLY A 22 46.71 16.19 24.36
C GLY A 22 45.82 14.98 24.76
N PRO A 23 45.10 15.00 25.92
CA PRO A 23 44.79 13.81 26.71
C PRO A 23 43.84 12.83 26.08
N LYS A 24 44.03 11.54 26.33
CA LYS A 24 43.32 10.35 25.83
C LYS A 24 41.81 10.45 26.15
N LYS A 25 41.01 10.80 25.12
CA LYS A 25 39.58 10.51 25.06
C LYS A 25 39.35 9.07 24.62
N ALA A 26 38.46 8.36 25.31
CA ALA A 26 38.05 7.01 24.95
C ALA A 26 37.73 6.92 23.45
N ALA A 27 38.35 5.96 22.79
CA ALA A 27 38.24 5.76 21.34
C ALA A 27 36.81 5.36 20.98
N ALA A 28 36.11 6.27 20.36
CA ALA A 28 34.87 5.92 19.62
C ALA A 28 35.27 4.92 18.52
N LYS A 29 34.56 3.79 18.43
CA LYS A 29 34.75 2.82 17.35
C LYS A 29 34.69 3.57 16.00
N PRO A 30 35.66 3.38 15.11
CA PRO A 30 35.66 4.06 13.82
C PRO A 30 34.36 3.73 13.09
N ILE A 31 33.65 4.75 12.62
CA ILE A 31 32.49 4.61 11.74
C ILE A 31 33.07 3.98 10.45
N GLN A 32 32.72 2.73 10.20
CA GLN A 32 33.15 2.00 9.03
C GLN A 32 32.45 2.65 7.82
N GLN A 33 33.22 3.37 7.00
CA GLN A 33 32.71 3.95 5.77
C GLN A 33 32.44 2.83 4.77
N VAL A 34 31.19 2.76 4.28
CA VAL A 34 30.77 1.79 3.27
C VAL A 34 31.00 2.41 1.89
N THR A 35 31.61 1.67 0.99
CA THR A 35 31.87 2.13 -0.39
C THR A 35 30.59 2.16 -1.22
N ALA A 36 30.59 2.96 -2.29
CA ALA A 36 29.47 3.01 -3.24
C ALA A 36 29.19 1.64 -3.88
N ALA A 37 30.23 0.84 -4.12
CA ALA A 37 30.09 -0.52 -4.65
C ALA A 37 29.37 -1.45 -3.66
N GLU A 38 29.73 -1.39 -2.37
CA GLU A 38 29.05 -2.16 -1.32
C GLU A 38 27.60 -1.70 -1.12
N MET A 39 27.34 -0.40 -1.23
CA MET A 39 25.96 0.13 -1.20
C MET A 39 25.16 -0.35 -2.41
N GLY A 40 25.74 -0.33 -3.61
CA GLY A 40 25.13 -0.85 -4.83
C GLY A 40 24.82 -2.35 -4.75
N ALA A 41 25.74 -3.15 -4.21
CA ALA A 41 25.53 -4.59 -4.03
C ALA A 41 24.42 -4.95 -3.02
N ARG A 42 24.04 -4.02 -2.14
CA ARG A 42 22.93 -4.18 -1.17
C ARG A 42 21.58 -3.76 -1.73
N GLN A 43 21.56 -3.10 -2.89
CA GLN A 43 20.29 -2.72 -3.53
C GLN A 43 19.61 -3.97 -4.08
N ARG A 44 18.34 -4.16 -3.72
CA ARG A 44 17.51 -5.25 -4.21
C ARG A 44 16.04 -4.79 -4.31
N GLU A 45 15.36 -5.34 -5.26
CA GLU A 45 13.90 -5.23 -5.27
C GLU A 45 13.30 -6.01 -4.10
N ILE A 46 12.26 -5.45 -3.50
CA ILE A 46 11.48 -6.11 -2.46
C ILE A 46 10.12 -6.48 -3.03
N SER A 47 9.60 -7.64 -2.64
CA SER A 47 8.23 -8.03 -3.00
C SER A 47 7.21 -7.13 -2.31
N VAL A 48 6.01 -7.06 -2.89
CA VAL A 48 4.90 -6.28 -2.31
C VAL A 48 4.53 -6.76 -0.91
N SER A 49 4.59 -8.08 -0.67
CA SER A 49 4.34 -8.63 0.66
C SER A 49 5.42 -8.23 1.67
N GLU A 50 6.67 -8.18 1.26
CA GLU A 50 7.78 -7.71 2.10
C GLU A 50 7.62 -6.21 2.41
N PHE A 51 7.30 -5.41 1.40
CA PHE A 51 6.99 -3.98 1.59
C PHE A 51 5.86 -3.78 2.57
N PHE A 52 4.73 -4.47 2.38
CA PHE A 52 3.58 -4.38 3.26
C PHE A 52 3.92 -4.80 4.70
N THR A 53 4.63 -5.91 4.86
CA THR A 53 5.01 -6.44 6.18
C THR A 53 5.91 -5.47 6.94
N LYS A 54 6.88 -4.87 6.26
CA LYS A 54 7.80 -3.89 6.86
C LYS A 54 7.16 -2.54 7.17
N ASN A 55 6.11 -2.17 6.42
CA ASN A 55 5.49 -0.85 6.51
C ASN A 55 4.07 -0.88 7.11
N ARG A 56 3.65 -1.96 7.79
CA ARG A 56 2.32 -2.09 8.40
C ARG A 56 1.93 -0.90 9.27
N HIS A 57 2.87 -0.37 10.05
CA HIS A 57 2.63 0.76 10.94
C HIS A 57 2.33 2.06 10.17
N LEU A 58 3.01 2.31 9.06
CA LEU A 58 2.76 3.48 8.19
C LEU A 58 1.41 3.38 7.48
N LEU A 59 1.02 2.16 7.12
CA LEU A 59 -0.23 1.88 6.42
C LEU A 59 -1.44 1.74 7.34
N GLY A 60 -1.24 1.77 8.67
CA GLY A 60 -2.33 1.64 9.64
C GLY A 60 -2.76 0.20 9.95
N PHE A 61 -1.91 -0.79 9.65
CA PHE A 61 -2.18 -2.22 9.84
C PHE A 61 -1.32 -2.89 10.91
N ASP A 62 -0.72 -2.11 11.80
CA ASP A 62 0.11 -2.57 12.90
C ASP A 62 -0.67 -3.19 14.07
N ASN A 63 -1.92 -2.78 14.25
CA ASN A 63 -2.81 -3.25 15.30
C ASN A 63 -4.14 -3.75 14.70
N PRO A 64 -4.69 -4.91 15.13
CA PRO A 64 -5.92 -5.46 14.56
C PRO A 64 -7.14 -4.53 14.61
N ARG A 65 -7.31 -3.76 15.72
CA ARG A 65 -8.42 -2.80 15.85
C ARG A 65 -8.25 -1.63 14.89
N LYS A 66 -7.02 -1.09 14.80
CA LYS A 66 -6.67 -0.03 13.86
C LYS A 66 -6.80 -0.51 12.41
N ALA A 67 -6.35 -1.73 12.12
CA ALA A 67 -6.49 -2.35 10.81
C ALA A 67 -7.94 -2.48 10.37
N LEU A 68 -8.84 -2.89 11.27
CA LEU A 68 -10.27 -2.96 10.99
C LEU A 68 -10.83 -1.58 10.61
N LEU A 69 -10.51 -0.56 11.40
CA LEU A 69 -10.91 0.83 11.12
C LEU A 69 -10.32 1.34 9.81
N THR A 70 -9.05 1.05 9.54
CA THR A 70 -8.38 1.42 8.29
C THR A 70 -9.05 0.77 7.08
N CYS A 71 -9.40 -0.52 7.14
CA CYS A 71 -10.13 -1.19 6.06
C CYS A 71 -11.48 -0.51 5.77
N VAL A 72 -12.24 -0.19 6.80
CA VAL A 72 -13.52 0.53 6.65
C VAL A 72 -13.29 1.90 6.03
N LYS A 73 -12.34 2.66 6.57
CA LYS A 73 -12.01 4.01 6.09
C LYS A 73 -11.63 4.00 4.61
N GLU A 74 -10.72 3.14 4.18
CA GLU A 74 -10.26 3.09 2.80
C GLU A 74 -11.39 2.72 1.82
N ALA A 75 -12.27 1.81 2.21
CA ALA A 75 -13.41 1.44 1.38
C ALA A 75 -14.45 2.58 1.29
N VAL A 76 -14.78 3.22 2.42
CA VAL A 76 -15.73 4.35 2.46
C VAL A 76 -15.17 5.56 1.71
N ASP A 77 -13.91 5.91 1.90
CA ASP A 77 -13.28 7.03 1.20
C ASP A 77 -13.29 6.81 -0.33
N ASN A 78 -13.05 5.60 -0.80
CA ASN A 78 -13.14 5.28 -2.22
C ASN A 78 -14.58 5.37 -2.75
N ALA A 79 -15.57 4.92 -1.98
CA ALA A 79 -16.98 5.04 -2.34
C ALA A 79 -17.42 6.51 -2.44
N LEU A 80 -17.07 7.33 -1.44
CA LEU A 80 -17.38 8.76 -1.42
C LEU A 80 -16.68 9.49 -2.57
N ASP A 81 -15.39 9.24 -2.81
CA ASP A 81 -14.65 9.86 -3.89
C ASP A 81 -15.23 9.50 -5.27
N ALA A 82 -15.67 8.25 -5.47
CA ALA A 82 -16.29 7.81 -6.72
C ALA A 82 -17.65 8.49 -6.96
N CYS A 83 -18.48 8.62 -5.93
CA CYS A 83 -19.75 9.33 -6.02
C CYS A 83 -19.54 10.82 -6.31
N GLU A 84 -18.64 11.47 -5.58
CA GLU A 84 -18.32 12.89 -5.74
C GLU A 84 -17.79 13.18 -7.15
N GLU A 85 -16.92 12.32 -7.65
CA GLU A 85 -16.34 12.42 -9.00
C GLU A 85 -17.41 12.28 -10.09
N ALA A 86 -18.39 11.40 -9.87
CA ALA A 86 -19.50 11.18 -10.79
C ALA A 86 -20.65 12.18 -10.63
N GLY A 87 -20.57 13.12 -9.66
CA GLY A 87 -21.67 14.06 -9.36
C GLY A 87 -22.90 13.40 -8.76
N ILE A 88 -22.74 12.26 -8.09
CA ILE A 88 -23.79 11.49 -7.45
C ILE A 88 -23.80 11.83 -5.97
N LEU A 89 -24.98 12.13 -5.40
CA LEU A 89 -25.13 12.27 -3.95
C LEU A 89 -24.85 10.90 -3.29
N PRO A 90 -23.83 10.79 -2.43
CA PRO A 90 -23.40 9.48 -1.94
C PRO A 90 -24.39 8.87 -0.94
N GLU A 91 -24.73 7.61 -1.16
CA GLU A 91 -25.40 6.73 -0.23
C GLU A 91 -24.47 5.54 0.02
N VAL A 92 -23.87 5.49 1.21
CA VAL A 92 -22.89 4.47 1.58
C VAL A 92 -23.34 3.70 2.80
N THR A 93 -23.48 2.39 2.66
CA THR A 93 -23.82 1.49 3.76
C THR A 93 -22.60 0.69 4.19
N VAL A 94 -22.30 0.71 5.48
CA VAL A 94 -21.23 -0.10 6.09
C VAL A 94 -21.84 -1.14 7.01
N ARG A 95 -21.51 -2.41 6.77
CA ARG A 95 -21.93 -3.53 7.60
C ARG A 95 -20.70 -4.25 8.16
N LEU A 96 -20.66 -4.39 9.49
CA LEU A 96 -19.65 -5.15 10.21
C LEU A 96 -20.30 -6.37 10.84
N GLU A 97 -19.79 -7.53 10.48
CA GLU A 97 -20.26 -8.81 11.01
C GLU A 97 -19.10 -9.54 11.67
N VAL A 98 -19.40 -10.11 12.80
CA VAL A 98 -18.49 -10.99 13.51
C VAL A 98 -18.64 -12.40 12.94
N VAL A 99 -17.56 -13.05 12.57
CA VAL A 99 -17.61 -14.35 11.90
C VAL A 99 -16.70 -15.39 12.53
N SER A 100 -17.15 -16.65 12.55
CA SER A 100 -16.31 -17.80 12.82
C SER A 100 -16.45 -18.77 11.65
N ASN A 101 -15.33 -19.32 11.18
CA ASN A 101 -15.29 -20.20 10.00
C ASN A 101 -16.03 -19.68 8.75
N GLY A 102 -16.23 -18.36 8.66
CA GLY A 102 -16.94 -17.72 7.57
C GLY A 102 -18.43 -17.46 7.83
N GLU A 103 -19.00 -17.99 8.92
CA GLU A 103 -20.39 -17.79 9.33
C GLU A 103 -20.51 -16.76 10.46
N PRO A 104 -21.63 -16.00 10.52
CA PRO A 104 -21.91 -15.08 11.61
C PRO A 104 -21.99 -15.79 12.95
N VAL A 105 -21.36 -15.22 13.99
CA VAL A 105 -21.39 -15.75 15.36
C VAL A 105 -21.52 -14.62 16.39
N ALA A 106 -21.82 -15.00 17.62
CA ALA A 106 -21.87 -14.05 18.73
C ALA A 106 -20.46 -13.40 18.97
N PRO A 107 -20.40 -12.12 19.38
CA PRO A 107 -19.15 -11.40 19.58
C PRO A 107 -18.15 -12.08 20.51
N SER A 108 -18.63 -12.82 21.49
CA SER A 108 -17.79 -13.58 22.44
C SER A 108 -17.03 -14.76 21.82
N GLN A 109 -17.44 -15.20 20.62
CA GLN A 109 -16.82 -16.34 19.92
C GLN A 109 -15.95 -15.91 18.75
N ALA A 110 -15.91 -14.60 18.46
CA ALA A 110 -15.32 -14.08 17.25
C ALA A 110 -13.83 -13.79 17.39
N SER A 111 -13.10 -14.27 16.40
CA SER A 111 -11.73 -13.84 16.13
C SER A 111 -11.59 -13.09 14.80
N ARG A 112 -12.66 -13.00 13.99
CA ARG A 112 -12.63 -12.41 12.64
C ARG A 112 -13.85 -11.54 12.38
N PHE A 113 -13.68 -10.59 11.46
CA PHE A 113 -14.73 -9.66 11.05
C PHE A 113 -14.91 -9.71 9.54
N ARG A 114 -16.17 -9.62 9.11
CA ARG A 114 -16.53 -9.34 7.71
C ARG A 114 -16.92 -7.88 7.61
N ILE A 115 -16.27 -7.15 6.72
CA ILE A 115 -16.59 -5.78 6.37
C ILE A 115 -17.28 -5.81 5.01
N THR A 116 -18.47 -5.25 4.92
CA THR A 116 -19.19 -5.02 3.67
C THR A 116 -19.45 -3.54 3.52
N VAL A 117 -19.00 -2.95 2.42
CA VAL A 117 -19.28 -1.56 2.07
C VAL A 117 -20.04 -1.58 0.74
N THR A 118 -21.19 -0.93 0.71
CA THR A 118 -22.04 -0.80 -0.47
C THR A 118 -22.27 0.67 -0.74
N ASP A 119 -22.16 1.07 -1.99
CA ASP A 119 -22.35 2.44 -2.46
C ASP A 119 -23.31 2.49 -3.66
N ASN A 120 -23.82 3.69 -3.93
CA ASN A 120 -24.66 4.01 -5.09
C ASN A 120 -23.85 4.70 -6.22
N GLY A 121 -22.53 4.62 -6.18
CA GLY A 121 -21.62 5.26 -7.12
C GLY A 121 -21.73 4.73 -8.56
N PRO A 122 -20.88 5.24 -9.47
CA PRO A 122 -20.96 4.91 -10.89
C PRO A 122 -20.56 3.47 -11.22
N GLY A 123 -20.07 2.71 -10.23
CA GLY A 123 -19.49 1.39 -10.42
C GLY A 123 -18.12 1.42 -11.07
N ILE A 124 -17.53 0.24 -11.25
CA ILE A 124 -16.19 0.05 -11.81
C ILE A 124 -16.30 -0.80 -13.06
N VAL A 125 -15.65 -0.36 -14.14
CA VAL A 125 -15.57 -1.12 -15.40
C VAL A 125 -14.87 -2.45 -15.14
N ARG A 126 -15.47 -3.55 -15.64
CA ARG A 126 -15.08 -4.92 -15.37
C ARG A 126 -13.56 -5.19 -15.43
N GLN A 127 -12.90 -4.72 -16.48
CA GLN A 127 -11.46 -4.92 -16.70
C GLN A 127 -10.55 -4.24 -15.67
N HIS A 128 -11.05 -3.23 -14.95
CA HIS A 128 -10.29 -2.49 -13.96
C HIS A 128 -10.43 -3.03 -12.53
N ILE A 129 -11.49 -3.82 -12.26
CA ILE A 129 -11.75 -4.35 -10.91
C ILE A 129 -10.55 -5.09 -10.32
N PRO A 130 -9.97 -6.10 -11.00
CA PRO A 130 -8.83 -6.83 -10.42
C PRO A 130 -7.63 -5.90 -10.15
N ARG A 131 -7.36 -4.97 -11.05
CA ARG A 131 -6.22 -4.06 -10.92
C ARG A 131 -6.39 -3.06 -9.76
N ILE A 132 -7.60 -2.52 -9.56
CA ILE A 132 -7.88 -1.58 -8.47
C ILE A 132 -7.74 -2.25 -7.10
N PHE A 133 -8.21 -3.49 -6.97
CA PHE A 133 -8.25 -4.17 -5.68
C PHE A 133 -7.01 -5.03 -5.38
N ALA A 134 -6.26 -5.43 -6.39
CA ALA A 134 -5.14 -6.34 -6.22
C ALA A 134 -3.79 -5.85 -6.76
N LYS A 135 -3.70 -4.63 -7.25
CA LYS A 135 -2.43 -4.02 -7.65
C LYS A 135 -2.16 -2.77 -6.81
N LEU A 136 -1.05 -2.76 -6.08
CA LEU A 136 -0.63 -1.55 -5.37
C LEU A 136 -0.21 -0.48 -6.38
N LEU A 137 -0.45 0.79 -6.03
CA LEU A 137 -0.11 1.94 -6.87
C LEU A 137 -0.82 1.95 -8.24
N TYR A 138 -2.02 1.37 -8.31
CA TYR A 138 -2.86 1.42 -9.50
C TYR A 138 -4.05 2.35 -9.27
N GLY A 139 -4.29 3.29 -10.20
CA GLY A 139 -5.46 4.17 -10.18
C GLY A 139 -5.19 5.55 -10.76
N SER A 140 -6.25 6.33 -10.97
CA SER A 140 -6.21 7.66 -11.57
C SER A 140 -5.79 8.79 -10.61
N LYS A 141 -5.72 8.50 -9.30
CA LYS A 141 -5.51 9.53 -8.26
C LYS A 141 -4.12 10.18 -8.29
N PHE A 142 -3.10 9.49 -8.85
CA PHE A 142 -1.72 10.00 -8.93
C PHE A 142 -1.53 11.20 -9.88
N HIS A 143 -2.46 11.42 -10.79
CA HIS A 143 -2.36 12.46 -11.82
C HIS A 143 -3.29 13.65 -11.57
N ARG A 144 -3.94 13.71 -10.41
CA ARG A 144 -4.91 14.76 -10.09
C ARG A 144 -4.33 15.76 -9.11
N MET A 145 -4.41 17.04 -9.46
CA MET A 145 -4.11 18.18 -8.57
C MET A 145 -5.23 18.43 -7.54
N ARG A 146 -6.25 17.57 -7.46
CA ARG A 146 -7.39 17.70 -6.54
C ARG A 146 -7.15 16.85 -5.31
N MET A 147 -7.34 17.42 -4.13
CA MET A 147 -7.29 16.65 -2.89
C MET A 147 -8.44 15.61 -2.89
N SER A 148 -8.09 14.33 -2.87
CA SER A 148 -9.01 13.23 -2.65
C SER A 148 -8.75 12.62 -1.27
N ARG A 149 -9.74 11.95 -0.68
CA ARG A 149 -9.62 11.33 0.65
C ARG A 149 -8.53 10.25 0.69
N GLY A 150 -8.38 9.49 -0.40
CA GLY A 150 -7.36 8.45 -0.55
C GLY A 150 -6.14 8.93 -1.35
N GLN A 151 -5.18 9.61 -0.72
CA GLN A 151 -4.04 10.22 -1.42
C GLN A 151 -2.98 9.23 -1.91
N GLN A 152 -2.85 8.06 -1.29
CA GLN A 152 -1.72 7.17 -1.53
C GLN A 152 -1.94 6.12 -2.65
N GLY A 153 -3.19 5.95 -3.14
CA GLY A 153 -3.51 4.98 -4.20
C GLY A 153 -3.22 3.50 -3.85
N ILE A 154 -3.00 3.21 -2.58
CA ILE A 154 -2.68 1.86 -2.08
C ILE A 154 -3.69 1.36 -1.03
N GLY A 155 -4.57 2.23 -0.51
CA GLY A 155 -5.37 1.95 0.66
C GLY A 155 -6.26 0.72 0.52
N ILE A 156 -7.07 0.65 -0.54
CA ILE A 156 -7.99 -0.49 -0.72
C ILE A 156 -7.26 -1.80 -1.05
N SER A 157 -6.19 -1.76 -1.84
CA SER A 157 -5.38 -2.94 -2.12
C SER A 157 -4.58 -3.39 -0.89
N ALA A 158 -4.10 -2.45 -0.06
CA ALA A 158 -3.48 -2.76 1.23
C ALA A 158 -4.48 -3.40 2.21
N ALA A 159 -5.72 -2.90 2.26
CA ALA A 159 -6.80 -3.51 3.05
C ALA A 159 -7.11 -4.94 2.58
N GLY A 160 -7.21 -5.15 1.26
CA GLY A 160 -7.38 -6.48 0.67
C GLY A 160 -6.24 -7.43 1.00
N MET A 161 -4.99 -6.95 0.90
CA MET A 161 -3.79 -7.71 1.26
C MET A 161 -3.77 -8.08 2.76
N TYR A 162 -4.12 -7.14 3.64
CA TYR A 162 -4.22 -7.44 5.07
C TYR A 162 -5.24 -8.55 5.33
N GLY A 163 -6.43 -8.45 4.71
CA GLY A 163 -7.46 -9.48 4.79
C GLY A 163 -6.97 -10.85 4.30
N GLN A 164 -6.31 -10.88 3.14
CA GLN A 164 -5.75 -12.11 2.57
C GLN A 164 -4.65 -12.73 3.45
N LEU A 165 -3.69 -11.92 3.94
CA LEU A 165 -2.60 -12.41 4.77
C LEU A 165 -3.05 -12.91 6.14
N THR A 166 -4.14 -12.34 6.69
CA THR A 166 -4.63 -12.70 8.02
C THR A 166 -5.69 -13.79 8.01
N THR A 167 -6.43 -13.96 6.92
CA THR A 167 -7.56 -14.88 6.82
C THR A 167 -7.41 -15.97 5.76
N GLY A 168 -6.51 -15.76 4.79
CA GLY A 168 -6.39 -16.61 3.60
C GLY A 168 -7.56 -16.50 2.61
N LYS A 169 -8.48 -15.53 2.82
CA LYS A 169 -9.69 -15.39 2.00
C LYS A 169 -9.53 -14.29 0.95
N PRO A 170 -10.16 -14.44 -0.23
CA PRO A 170 -10.21 -13.41 -1.26
C PRO A 170 -11.07 -12.20 -0.84
N VAL A 171 -10.81 -11.07 -1.49
CA VAL A 171 -11.73 -9.93 -1.46
C VAL A 171 -12.85 -10.20 -2.46
N LYS A 172 -14.11 -10.02 -2.03
CA LYS A 172 -15.30 -10.18 -2.86
C LYS A 172 -15.77 -8.82 -3.33
N ILE A 173 -15.94 -8.66 -4.63
CA ILE A 173 -16.36 -7.41 -5.25
C ILE A 173 -17.57 -7.66 -6.15
N ILE A 174 -18.61 -6.86 -5.98
CA ILE A 174 -19.76 -6.80 -6.88
C ILE A 174 -19.80 -5.39 -7.44
N SER A 175 -19.82 -5.24 -8.75
CA SER A 175 -19.88 -3.91 -9.38
C SER A 175 -20.77 -3.91 -10.61
N ARG A 176 -21.47 -2.78 -10.81
CA ARG A 176 -22.37 -2.52 -11.93
C ARG A 176 -22.23 -1.07 -12.38
N THR A 177 -21.99 -0.84 -13.67
CA THR A 177 -21.72 0.49 -14.24
C THR A 177 -22.97 1.26 -14.69
N GLY A 178 -24.16 0.79 -14.35
CA GLY A 178 -25.42 1.46 -14.66
C GLY A 178 -26.61 0.58 -14.36
N GLN A 179 -27.80 1.17 -14.27
CA GLN A 179 -29.04 0.45 -13.86
C GLN A 179 -29.38 -0.72 -14.79
N LYS A 180 -29.11 -0.58 -16.10
CA LYS A 180 -29.37 -1.62 -17.12
C LYS A 180 -28.17 -2.52 -17.41
N ALA A 181 -27.00 -2.23 -16.81
CA ALA A 181 -25.82 -3.03 -17.01
C ALA A 181 -25.85 -4.30 -16.14
N THR A 182 -25.23 -5.38 -16.63
CA THR A 182 -25.03 -6.60 -15.84
C THR A 182 -24.08 -6.35 -14.70
N ALA A 183 -24.42 -6.81 -13.48
CA ALA A 183 -23.50 -6.81 -12.36
C ALA A 183 -22.43 -7.89 -12.54
N HIS A 184 -21.20 -7.57 -12.19
CA HIS A 184 -20.07 -8.48 -12.21
C HIS A 184 -19.63 -8.81 -10.80
N TYR A 185 -19.42 -10.09 -10.53
CA TYR A 185 -18.87 -10.60 -9.28
C TYR A 185 -17.42 -11.05 -9.49
N PHE A 186 -16.56 -10.70 -8.55
CA PHE A 186 -15.15 -11.09 -8.52
C PHE A 186 -14.76 -11.58 -7.13
N GLU A 187 -13.92 -12.61 -7.11
CA GLU A 187 -13.09 -12.97 -5.96
C GLU A 187 -11.65 -12.67 -6.34
N VAL A 188 -11.03 -11.72 -5.66
CA VAL A 188 -9.71 -11.20 -6.01
C VAL A 188 -8.72 -11.55 -4.90
N GLN A 189 -7.60 -12.14 -5.31
CA GLN A 189 -6.42 -12.36 -4.47
C GLN A 189 -5.22 -11.66 -5.11
N ILE A 190 -4.29 -11.21 -4.27
CA ILE A 190 -3.08 -10.53 -4.72
C ILE A 190 -1.96 -11.56 -4.83
N ASP A 191 -1.31 -11.67 -5.99
CA ASP A 191 0.00 -12.32 -6.07
C ASP A 191 1.04 -11.41 -5.40
N THR A 192 1.38 -11.75 -4.18
CA THR A 192 2.28 -10.95 -3.34
C THR A 192 3.73 -10.92 -3.83
N LYS A 193 4.11 -11.78 -4.78
CA LYS A 193 5.44 -11.76 -5.40
C LYS A 193 5.48 -10.84 -6.60
N LYS A 194 4.43 -10.88 -7.44
CA LYS A 194 4.39 -10.17 -8.73
C LYS A 194 3.65 -8.84 -8.69
N ASN A 195 2.95 -8.51 -7.60
CA ASN A 195 2.04 -7.35 -7.51
C ASN A 195 0.96 -7.38 -8.61
N GLU A 196 0.36 -8.53 -8.81
CA GLU A 196 -0.70 -8.76 -9.80
C GLU A 196 -1.91 -9.46 -9.16
N PRO A 197 -3.11 -9.25 -9.74
CA PRO A 197 -4.32 -9.95 -9.31
C PRO A 197 -4.29 -11.44 -9.62
#